data_31fcc01e0f4764400b66d06a3308897c
#
_entry.id   31fcc01e0f4764400b66d06a3308897c
#
_cell.length_a   1.000
_cell.length_b   1.000
_cell.length_c   1.000
_cell.angle_alpha   90.00
_cell.angle_beta   90.00
_cell.angle_gamma   90.00
#
_symmetry.space_group_name_H-M   'P 1'
#
loop_
_entity.id
_entity.type
_entity.pdbx_description
1 polymer ?
#
loop_
_entity_poly.entity_id
_entity_poly.type
_entity_poly.pdbx_seq_one_letter_code
_entity_poly.pdbx_strand_id
1 'polypeptide(L)'
;MNDTLTSDVTGRRVEVNGEHATVRFSGIVPPVAELHPWHMDVPRLGVELKLQLSACITAHVPGLWLGVEWDNPERGKHDGSHEGTVYFKCRHPTGGSFIRPNKVNFGVDFLTAIKNRYVLEDEPEEEEKEQTVIIGNKPVETIGFDSVVKQQSQLSKLQEVSLRNCAVNGAGDKRGIAQVCPNIRSIDLSKNLLSSWDDVIAIADQLKHLEVLNLSENKLRFPSGLPSPTGTFSMLKVLVLNRTGVTWAEVLRCASGWPVLEKLYLESNNIIISERPADVLQTVKLLDLSSNQLIDENQLFLIAYLPRLEQLILSDIGISSLHFPDAGIGCKTAMFPSLQYLVLNDNQISQWSFINELDKLQSLHALSCARNPLTEEGSKDAQTTRQFIIAKIGQLRTLNKCVIQPEERRGAELDYRKAFGNEWKKAGGHQDPDKDRPNEEFLAAHPRYQSLCLSSTNGFFFSWIESMTVQKVKGFLSRLLKVSVSELLLSYESPKMPGREIELENDQQSLQFYSIENGDCLLVRW
;
A
#
# COMPACT_ATOMS: atom_id res chain seq x y z
N MET A 1 -29.36 -36.80 10.92
CA MET A 1 -28.98 -35.40 10.66
C MET A 1 -28.67 -35.21 9.17
N ASN A 2 -29.65 -35.37 8.28
CA ASN A 2 -29.39 -35.41 6.81
C ASN A 2 -30.41 -34.60 5.99
N ASP A 3 -31.10 -33.59 6.54
CA ASP A 3 -32.23 -32.98 5.84
C ASP A 3 -32.20 -31.43 5.76
N THR A 4 -31.04 -30.77 5.83
CA THR A 4 -30.99 -29.29 5.81
C THR A 4 -30.19 -28.66 4.65
N LEU A 5 -29.85 -29.39 3.60
CA LEU A 5 -29.18 -28.85 2.41
C LEU A 5 -30.15 -28.59 1.25
N THR A 6 -31.40 -28.19 1.51
CA THR A 6 -32.38 -27.79 0.48
C THR A 6 -32.34 -26.32 0.12
N SER A 7 -31.54 -25.49 0.81
CA SER A 7 -31.30 -24.10 0.40
C SER A 7 -30.21 -24.05 -0.68
N ASP A 8 -30.40 -23.24 -1.71
CA ASP A 8 -29.40 -22.98 -2.74
C ASP A 8 -28.11 -22.46 -2.08
N VAL A 9 -27.07 -23.30 -2.06
CA VAL A 9 -25.74 -22.97 -1.52
C VAL A 9 -24.81 -22.38 -2.60
N THR A 10 -25.31 -22.20 -3.83
CA THR A 10 -24.55 -21.65 -4.95
C THR A 10 -24.15 -20.20 -4.66
N GLY A 11 -22.89 -19.89 -4.88
CA GLY A 11 -22.30 -18.58 -4.58
C GLY A 11 -21.78 -18.42 -3.15
N ARG A 12 -22.05 -19.35 -2.24
CA ARG A 12 -21.49 -19.32 -0.88
C ARG A 12 -19.99 -19.60 -0.90
N ARG A 13 -19.30 -18.93 -0.02
CA ARG A 13 -17.89 -19.15 0.25
C ARG A 13 -17.75 -20.32 1.22
N VAL A 14 -16.72 -21.10 1.01
CA VAL A 14 -16.47 -22.32 1.80
C VAL A 14 -14.97 -22.52 2.00
N GLU A 15 -14.64 -23.28 3.04
CA GLU A 15 -13.29 -23.74 3.32
C GLU A 15 -13.23 -25.27 3.21
N VAL A 16 -12.17 -25.78 2.63
CA VAL A 16 -11.89 -27.22 2.54
C VAL A 16 -10.41 -27.45 2.81
N ASN A 17 -10.09 -28.05 3.95
CA ASN A 17 -8.70 -28.30 4.40
C ASN A 17 -7.83 -27.02 4.40
N GLY A 18 -8.35 -25.91 4.91
CA GLY A 18 -7.64 -24.63 5.03
C GLY A 18 -7.60 -23.79 3.75
N GLU A 19 -8.13 -24.31 2.62
CA GLU A 19 -8.20 -23.61 1.35
C GLU A 19 -9.60 -23.09 1.07
N HIS A 20 -9.72 -21.89 0.51
CA HIS A 20 -11.00 -21.24 0.23
C HIS A 20 -11.49 -21.49 -1.19
N ALA A 21 -12.81 -21.63 -1.32
CA ALA A 21 -13.47 -21.81 -2.61
C ALA A 21 -14.86 -21.16 -2.62
N THR A 22 -15.43 -21.03 -3.82
CA THR A 22 -16.84 -20.63 -4.01
C THR A 22 -17.63 -21.80 -4.57
N VAL A 23 -18.77 -22.11 -3.97
CA VAL A 23 -19.69 -23.11 -4.49
C VAL A 23 -20.31 -22.59 -5.79
N ARG A 24 -20.16 -23.33 -6.88
CA ARG A 24 -20.70 -23.01 -8.20
C ARG A 24 -21.83 -23.94 -8.63
N PHE A 25 -21.88 -25.11 -8.03
CA PHE A 25 -22.86 -26.15 -8.33
C PHE A 25 -23.21 -26.94 -7.06
N SER A 26 -24.46 -27.34 -6.93
CA SER A 26 -24.95 -28.25 -5.91
C SER A 26 -25.93 -29.23 -6.56
N GLY A 27 -25.61 -30.50 -6.58
CA GLY A 27 -26.46 -31.49 -7.26
C GLY A 27 -25.85 -32.88 -7.32
N ILE A 28 -26.51 -33.74 -8.05
CA ILE A 28 -26.07 -35.11 -8.28
C ILE A 28 -25.17 -35.15 -9.52
N VAL A 29 -23.97 -35.69 -9.37
CA VAL A 29 -23.08 -36.00 -10.48
C VAL A 29 -23.16 -37.52 -10.67
N PRO A 30 -23.63 -38.03 -11.83
CA PRO A 30 -23.73 -39.45 -12.09
C PRO A 30 -22.36 -40.14 -11.97
N PRO A 31 -22.30 -41.39 -11.45
CA PRO A 31 -21.08 -42.20 -11.52
C PRO A 31 -20.77 -42.51 -12.98
N VAL A 32 -19.49 -42.71 -13.29
CA VAL A 32 -19.03 -43.24 -14.58
C VAL A 32 -19.78 -44.52 -14.88
N ALA A 33 -20.53 -44.53 -15.94
CA ALA A 33 -21.05 -45.78 -16.45
C ALA A 33 -19.87 -46.58 -17.05
N GLU A 34 -19.29 -47.50 -16.31
CA GLU A 34 -18.40 -48.51 -16.91
C GLU A 34 -19.21 -49.30 -17.93
N LEU A 35 -19.21 -48.87 -19.17
CA LEU A 35 -19.62 -49.66 -20.31
C LEU A 35 -18.56 -50.76 -20.52
N HIS A 36 -18.66 -51.83 -19.77
CA HIS A 36 -18.04 -53.06 -20.21
C HIS A 36 -18.76 -53.54 -21.48
N PRO A 37 -18.07 -53.72 -22.62
CA PRO A 37 -18.67 -54.25 -23.81
C PRO A 37 -18.84 -55.76 -23.64
N TRP A 38 -19.89 -56.18 -22.96
CA TRP A 38 -20.34 -57.55 -23.07
C TRP A 38 -21.27 -57.61 -24.27
N HIS A 39 -20.75 -58.10 -25.40
CA HIS A 39 -21.58 -58.69 -26.47
C HIS A 39 -22.37 -59.85 -25.87
N MET A 40 -23.64 -59.66 -25.57
CA MET A 40 -24.61 -60.71 -25.41
C MET A 40 -25.70 -60.54 -26.46
N ASP A 41 -25.72 -61.48 -27.41
CA ASP A 41 -26.89 -61.71 -28.23
C ASP A 41 -28.07 -62.07 -27.32
N VAL A 42 -29.08 -61.23 -27.24
CA VAL A 42 -30.29 -61.47 -26.45
C VAL A 42 -31.41 -61.80 -27.39
N PRO A 43 -31.96 -63.02 -27.28
CA PRO A 43 -33.19 -63.42 -27.99
C PRO A 43 -34.37 -62.61 -27.37
N ARG A 44 -35.29 -62.19 -28.25
CA ARG A 44 -36.54 -61.48 -27.89
C ARG A 44 -37.41 -62.39 -27.00
N LEU A 45 -37.50 -62.09 -25.72
CA LEU A 45 -38.57 -62.52 -24.81
C LEU A 45 -38.98 -61.39 -23.86
N GLY A 46 -40.32 -61.32 -23.73
CA GLY A 46 -40.99 -60.13 -23.25
C GLY A 46 -40.82 -59.72 -21.78
N VAL A 47 -41.21 -58.53 -21.58
CA VAL A 47 -41.84 -57.75 -20.52
C VAL A 47 -41.54 -58.02 -19.02
N GLU A 48 -41.01 -59.18 -18.58
CA GLU A 48 -40.79 -59.42 -17.13
C GLU A 48 -39.35 -59.26 -16.61
N LEU A 49 -38.40 -58.84 -17.45
CA LEU A 49 -36.99 -58.65 -17.02
C LEU A 49 -36.66 -57.27 -16.50
N LYS A 50 -37.64 -56.35 -16.43
CA LYS A 50 -37.41 -54.96 -15.92
C LYS A 50 -37.36 -54.85 -14.42
N LEU A 51 -37.72 -55.85 -13.66
CA LEU A 51 -37.76 -55.81 -12.19
C LEU A 51 -36.62 -56.56 -11.47
N GLN A 52 -35.82 -57.36 -12.20
CA GLN A 52 -34.71 -58.12 -11.60
C GLN A 52 -33.31 -57.54 -11.88
N LEU A 53 -33.17 -56.55 -12.78
CA LEU A 53 -31.93 -55.82 -12.98
C LEU A 53 -31.69 -54.70 -11.97
N SER A 54 -32.68 -54.47 -11.07
CA SER A 54 -32.59 -53.48 -10.00
C SER A 54 -31.88 -53.97 -8.73
N ALA A 55 -31.51 -55.24 -8.64
CA ALA A 55 -31.05 -55.83 -7.38
C ALA A 55 -29.55 -56.18 -7.32
N CYS A 56 -28.78 -55.93 -8.36
CA CYS A 56 -27.31 -56.19 -8.37
C CYS A 56 -26.44 -54.97 -8.60
N ILE A 57 -26.99 -53.79 -8.65
CA ILE A 57 -26.20 -52.54 -8.48
C ILE A 57 -26.17 -52.30 -6.99
N THR A 58 -25.12 -52.76 -6.31
CA THR A 58 -24.77 -52.29 -4.97
C THR A 58 -24.61 -50.78 -5.09
N ALA A 59 -25.66 -50.11 -4.69
CA ALA A 59 -25.88 -48.68 -4.80
C ALA A 59 -24.75 -47.94 -4.10
N HIS A 60 -23.80 -47.41 -4.83
CA HIS A 60 -23.28 -46.13 -4.51
C HIS A 60 -24.46 -45.16 -4.75
N VAL A 61 -25.22 -44.89 -3.69
CA VAL A 61 -26.29 -43.88 -3.71
C VAL A 61 -25.68 -42.65 -4.35
N PRO A 62 -26.23 -42.12 -5.46
CA PRO A 62 -25.71 -40.90 -6.05
C PRO A 62 -25.90 -39.79 -5.04
N GLY A 63 -24.89 -39.57 -4.22
CA GLY A 63 -24.92 -38.55 -3.17
C GLY A 63 -24.72 -37.18 -3.77
N LEU A 64 -25.22 -36.16 -3.04
CA LEU A 64 -25.03 -34.78 -3.36
C LEU A 64 -23.53 -34.44 -3.50
N TRP A 65 -23.16 -33.70 -4.55
CA TRP A 65 -21.85 -33.13 -4.78
C TRP A 65 -21.93 -31.62 -4.81
N LEU A 66 -20.89 -30.96 -4.31
CA LEU A 66 -20.66 -29.56 -4.50
C LEU A 66 -19.57 -29.38 -5.56
N GLY A 67 -19.89 -28.65 -6.62
CA GLY A 67 -18.90 -28.14 -7.56
C GLY A 67 -18.35 -26.83 -7.03
N VAL A 68 -17.05 -26.80 -6.74
CA VAL A 68 -16.40 -25.60 -6.18
C VAL A 68 -15.36 -25.06 -7.14
N GLU A 69 -15.25 -23.71 -7.18
CA GLU A 69 -14.17 -22.99 -7.82
C GLU A 69 -13.21 -22.49 -6.72
N TRP A 70 -11.97 -22.95 -6.76
CA TRP A 70 -10.94 -22.61 -5.80
C TRP A 70 -10.43 -21.19 -6.01
N ASP A 71 -10.03 -20.51 -4.92
CA ASP A 71 -9.34 -19.23 -5.00
C ASP A 71 -7.93 -19.39 -5.59
N ASN A 72 -7.22 -20.46 -5.20
CA ASN A 72 -6.00 -20.89 -5.85
C ASN A 72 -6.36 -21.92 -6.96
N PRO A 73 -6.24 -21.57 -8.25
CA PRO A 73 -6.64 -22.46 -9.35
C PRO A 73 -5.80 -23.74 -9.45
N GLU A 74 -4.57 -23.74 -8.90
CA GLU A 74 -3.71 -24.94 -8.90
C GLU A 74 -4.26 -26.06 -8.00
N ARG A 75 -5.16 -25.73 -7.08
CA ARG A 75 -5.83 -26.70 -6.20
C ARG A 75 -6.92 -27.49 -6.92
N GLY A 76 -7.46 -26.95 -7.98
CA GLY A 76 -8.53 -27.55 -8.77
C GLY A 76 -8.03 -28.65 -9.70
N LYS A 77 -8.95 -29.29 -10.42
CA LYS A 77 -8.68 -30.42 -11.31
C LYS A 77 -9.28 -30.27 -12.70
N HIS A 78 -10.31 -29.47 -12.87
CA HIS A 78 -11.07 -29.32 -14.12
C HIS A 78 -11.74 -27.92 -14.18
N ASP A 79 -12.34 -27.62 -15.30
CA ASP A 79 -13.03 -26.33 -15.59
C ASP A 79 -14.49 -26.30 -15.11
N GLY A 80 -14.97 -27.33 -14.45
CA GLY A 80 -16.37 -27.51 -14.04
C GLY A 80 -17.11 -28.52 -14.90
N SER A 81 -16.45 -29.14 -15.89
CA SER A 81 -16.99 -30.23 -16.68
C SER A 81 -16.57 -31.60 -16.13
N HIS A 82 -17.39 -32.62 -16.34
CA HIS A 82 -17.13 -34.02 -16.04
C HIS A 82 -17.76 -34.87 -17.11
N GLU A 83 -16.96 -35.72 -17.75
CA GLU A 83 -17.40 -36.66 -18.83
C GLU A 83 -18.20 -35.98 -19.97
N GLY A 84 -17.71 -34.83 -20.41
CA GLY A 84 -18.34 -34.04 -21.48
C GLY A 84 -19.59 -33.25 -21.06
N THR A 85 -20.04 -33.39 -19.82
CA THR A 85 -21.13 -32.57 -19.24
C THR A 85 -20.59 -31.40 -18.49
N VAL A 86 -21.04 -30.18 -18.80
CA VAL A 86 -20.69 -28.96 -18.09
C VAL A 86 -21.66 -28.72 -16.93
N TYR A 87 -21.20 -28.80 -15.71
CA TYR A 87 -22.00 -28.54 -14.49
C TYR A 87 -21.90 -27.09 -14.02
N PHE A 88 -20.70 -26.50 -14.16
CA PHE A 88 -20.43 -25.10 -13.85
C PHE A 88 -19.23 -24.63 -14.68
N LYS A 89 -18.92 -23.33 -14.63
CA LYS A 89 -17.75 -22.75 -15.31
C LYS A 89 -16.82 -22.13 -14.28
N CYS A 90 -15.52 -22.40 -14.42
CA CYS A 90 -14.45 -21.76 -13.67
C CYS A 90 -13.80 -20.65 -14.50
N ARG A 91 -13.22 -19.68 -13.84
CA ARG A 91 -12.39 -18.64 -14.47
C ARG A 91 -11.10 -19.21 -15.05
N HIS A 92 -10.57 -20.24 -14.38
CA HIS A 92 -9.36 -20.94 -14.80
C HIS A 92 -9.69 -22.38 -15.21
N PRO A 93 -9.06 -22.94 -16.27
CA PRO A 93 -9.37 -24.27 -16.80
C PRO A 93 -9.20 -25.43 -15.80
N THR A 94 -8.36 -25.22 -14.77
CA THR A 94 -8.12 -26.20 -13.71
C THR A 94 -8.71 -25.80 -12.37
N GLY A 95 -9.46 -24.69 -12.28
CA GLY A 95 -9.89 -24.09 -11.03
C GLY A 95 -11.02 -24.83 -10.29
N GLY A 96 -11.62 -25.86 -10.89
CA GLY A 96 -12.78 -26.56 -10.34
C GLY A 96 -12.48 -27.90 -9.68
N SER A 97 -13.35 -28.27 -8.74
CA SER A 97 -13.40 -29.62 -8.15
C SER A 97 -14.80 -29.99 -7.71
N PHE A 98 -15.13 -31.29 -7.75
CA PHE A 98 -16.32 -31.84 -7.06
C PHE A 98 -15.93 -32.35 -5.69
N ILE A 99 -16.65 -31.90 -4.65
CA ILE A 99 -16.38 -32.24 -3.25
C ILE A 99 -17.66 -32.68 -2.55
N ARG A 100 -17.56 -33.66 -1.65
CA ARG A 100 -18.69 -34.09 -0.83
C ARG A 100 -19.00 -33.01 0.24
N PRO A 101 -20.30 -32.74 0.53
CA PRO A 101 -20.69 -31.72 1.49
C PRO A 101 -20.10 -31.87 2.91
N ASN A 102 -19.91 -33.14 3.35
CA ASN A 102 -19.32 -33.43 4.67
C ASN A 102 -17.84 -33.08 4.82
N LYS A 103 -17.16 -32.73 3.70
CA LYS A 103 -15.76 -32.25 3.71
C LYS A 103 -15.63 -30.72 3.62
N VAL A 104 -16.76 -30.04 3.63
CA VAL A 104 -16.83 -28.60 3.40
C VAL A 104 -17.23 -27.88 4.68
N ASN A 105 -16.42 -26.92 5.08
CA ASN A 105 -16.74 -25.98 6.15
C ASN A 105 -17.47 -24.77 5.56
N PHE A 106 -18.73 -24.57 5.91
CA PHE A 106 -19.54 -23.42 5.49
C PHE A 106 -19.36 -22.18 6.39
N GLY A 107 -18.51 -22.29 7.39
CA GLY A 107 -18.23 -21.24 8.34
C GLY A 107 -19.23 -21.11 9.46
N VAL A 108 -18.99 -20.11 10.28
CA VAL A 108 -19.78 -19.77 11.45
C VAL A 108 -20.18 -18.29 11.41
N ASP A 109 -21.17 -17.90 12.19
CA ASP A 109 -21.51 -16.49 12.34
C ASP A 109 -20.47 -15.75 13.19
N PHE A 110 -20.54 -14.42 13.14
CA PHE A 110 -19.61 -13.52 13.81
C PHE A 110 -19.48 -13.78 15.32
N LEU A 111 -20.61 -13.96 16.02
CA LEU A 111 -20.59 -14.17 17.47
C LEU A 111 -20.00 -15.52 17.87
N THR A 112 -20.30 -16.55 17.10
CA THR A 112 -19.68 -17.87 17.27
C THR A 112 -18.16 -17.78 17.07
N ALA A 113 -17.71 -17.07 16.04
CA ALA A 113 -16.28 -16.88 15.79
C ALA A 113 -15.58 -16.11 16.93
N ILE A 114 -16.21 -15.04 17.45
CA ILE A 114 -15.66 -14.29 18.59
C ILE A 114 -15.57 -15.18 19.84
N LYS A 115 -16.63 -15.91 20.14
CA LYS A 115 -16.63 -16.81 21.30
C LYS A 115 -15.54 -17.88 21.19
N ASN A 116 -15.43 -18.53 20.04
CA ASN A 116 -14.40 -19.54 19.80
C ASN A 116 -12.97 -18.99 19.95
N ARG A 117 -12.76 -17.70 19.69
CA ARG A 117 -11.43 -17.10 19.74
C ARG A 117 -11.09 -16.46 21.09
N TYR A 118 -12.05 -15.83 21.75
CA TYR A 118 -11.82 -14.97 22.91
C TYR A 118 -12.41 -15.53 24.21
N VAL A 119 -13.35 -16.46 24.14
CA VAL A 119 -13.89 -17.13 25.33
C VAL A 119 -13.23 -18.49 25.42
N LEU A 120 -12.40 -18.67 26.43
CA LEU A 120 -11.91 -20.01 26.80
C LEU A 120 -13.12 -20.80 27.30
N GLU A 121 -13.39 -21.97 26.70
CA GLU A 121 -14.28 -22.93 27.36
C GLU A 121 -13.64 -23.26 28.70
N ASP A 122 -14.45 -23.15 29.80
CA ASP A 122 -14.03 -23.61 31.11
C ASP A 122 -13.75 -25.12 31.00
N GLU A 123 -12.49 -25.48 30.75
CA GLU A 123 -12.05 -26.83 31.04
C GLU A 123 -12.24 -27.04 32.55
N PRO A 124 -12.85 -28.15 32.99
CA PRO A 124 -12.99 -28.45 34.41
C PRO A 124 -11.62 -28.36 35.06
N GLU A 125 -11.52 -27.70 36.20
CA GLU A 125 -10.33 -27.50 37.02
C GLU A 125 -9.61 -28.84 37.28
N GLU A 126 -8.82 -29.30 36.33
CA GLU A 126 -7.73 -30.26 36.56
C GLU A 126 -6.44 -29.47 36.68
N GLU A 127 -6.00 -29.35 37.92
CA GLU A 127 -4.67 -28.94 38.42
C GLU A 127 -3.86 -27.99 37.50
N GLU A 128 -3.64 -26.77 38.00
CA GLU A 128 -2.69 -25.77 37.47
C GLU A 128 -1.35 -26.39 37.10
N LYS A 129 -1.24 -26.87 35.86
CA LYS A 129 0.07 -27.08 35.23
C LYS A 129 0.45 -25.78 34.56
N GLU A 130 1.37 -25.04 35.17
CA GLU A 130 2.10 -23.95 34.54
C GLU A 130 2.49 -24.35 33.11
N GLN A 131 1.76 -23.83 32.11
CA GLN A 131 2.11 -24.03 30.71
C GLN A 131 3.35 -23.20 30.41
N THR A 132 4.52 -23.78 30.63
CA THR A 132 5.78 -23.22 30.16
C THR A 132 5.79 -23.27 28.63
N VAL A 133 5.64 -22.12 27.99
CA VAL A 133 5.82 -21.97 26.53
C VAL A 133 7.31 -22.09 26.24
N ILE A 134 7.70 -23.10 25.46
CA ILE A 134 9.09 -23.31 25.07
C ILE A 134 9.31 -22.65 23.70
N ILE A 135 10.15 -21.60 23.64
CA ILE A 135 10.61 -20.98 22.40
C ILE A 135 12.08 -21.29 22.22
N GLY A 136 12.41 -22.14 21.24
CA GLY A 136 13.79 -22.45 20.89
C GLY A 136 14.61 -23.04 22.02
N ASN A 137 14.17 -24.10 22.69
CA ASN A 137 14.81 -24.78 23.82
C ASN A 137 14.97 -23.99 25.15
N LYS A 138 14.31 -22.85 25.29
CA LYS A 138 14.26 -22.09 26.55
C LYS A 138 12.83 -21.96 27.04
N PRO A 139 12.54 -22.25 28.32
CA PRO A 139 11.24 -21.97 28.91
C PRO A 139 11.05 -20.46 29.03
N VAL A 140 9.91 -19.96 28.58
CA VAL A 140 9.51 -18.54 28.70
C VAL A 140 8.44 -18.46 29.77
N GLU A 141 8.71 -17.71 30.83
CA GLU A 141 7.70 -17.39 31.84
C GLU A 141 6.70 -16.38 31.26
N THR A 142 5.43 -16.75 31.21
CA THR A 142 4.33 -15.89 30.76
C THR A 142 3.77 -15.07 31.92
N ILE A 143 4.51 -14.08 32.39
CA ILE A 143 4.05 -13.21 33.49
C ILE A 143 2.92 -12.28 32.98
N GLY A 144 1.74 -12.34 33.62
CA GLY A 144 0.60 -11.47 33.30
C GLY A 144 -0.30 -11.96 32.18
N PHE A 145 -0.04 -13.12 31.59
CA PHE A 145 -0.86 -13.68 30.49
C PHE A 145 -2.31 -13.94 30.91
N ASP A 146 -2.52 -14.47 32.13
CA ASP A 146 -3.87 -14.75 32.67
C ASP A 146 -4.71 -13.50 32.86
N SER A 147 -4.11 -12.37 33.22
CA SER A 147 -4.82 -11.10 33.32
C SER A 147 -5.26 -10.57 31.97
N VAL A 148 -4.44 -10.76 30.92
CA VAL A 148 -4.76 -10.39 29.54
C VAL A 148 -5.87 -11.29 28.99
N VAL A 149 -5.81 -12.60 29.25
CA VAL A 149 -6.83 -13.57 28.85
C VAL A 149 -8.17 -13.26 29.52
N LYS A 150 -8.19 -13.01 30.84
CA LYS A 150 -9.41 -12.60 31.56
C LYS A 150 -9.97 -11.26 31.05
N GLN A 151 -9.12 -10.34 30.63
CA GLN A 151 -9.56 -9.07 30.07
C GLN A 151 -10.15 -9.26 28.66
N GLN A 152 -9.53 -10.11 27.84
CA GLN A 152 -10.01 -10.42 26.49
C GLN A 152 -11.29 -11.26 26.48
N SER A 153 -11.53 -12.09 27.49
CA SER A 153 -12.79 -12.85 27.63
C SER A 153 -14.02 -11.98 27.97
N GLN A 154 -13.78 -10.71 28.36
CA GLN A 154 -14.87 -9.75 28.57
C GLN A 154 -15.28 -9.10 27.23
N LEU A 155 -16.06 -9.81 26.44
CA LEU A 155 -16.43 -9.42 25.06
C LEU A 155 -17.01 -8.00 24.96
N SER A 156 -17.72 -7.54 25.98
CA SER A 156 -18.28 -6.18 26.03
C SER A 156 -17.23 -5.05 26.12
N LYS A 157 -15.99 -5.38 26.51
CA LYS A 157 -14.89 -4.41 26.61
C LYS A 157 -13.97 -4.41 25.40
N LEU A 158 -14.12 -5.35 24.47
CA LEU A 158 -13.28 -5.44 23.29
C LEU A 158 -13.46 -4.20 22.42
N GLN A 159 -12.34 -3.56 22.08
CA GLN A 159 -12.27 -2.44 21.14
C GLN A 159 -11.56 -2.81 19.84
N GLU A 160 -10.57 -3.68 19.92
CA GLU A 160 -9.83 -4.21 18.78
C GLU A 160 -10.00 -5.72 18.71
N VAL A 161 -10.48 -6.22 17.58
CA VAL A 161 -10.80 -7.62 17.37
C VAL A 161 -10.16 -8.13 16.09
N SER A 162 -9.47 -9.26 16.17
CA SER A 162 -8.98 -9.97 15.00
C SER A 162 -9.70 -11.32 14.88
N LEU A 163 -10.52 -11.44 13.84
CA LEU A 163 -11.14 -12.70 13.42
C LEU A 163 -10.55 -13.18 12.07
N ARG A 164 -9.29 -12.82 11.78
CA ARG A 164 -8.62 -13.29 10.57
C ARG A 164 -8.63 -14.82 10.52
N ASN A 165 -9.08 -15.37 9.38
CA ASN A 165 -9.11 -16.82 9.11
C ASN A 165 -9.92 -17.62 10.16
N CYS A 166 -11.05 -17.08 10.61
CA CYS A 166 -11.96 -17.73 11.58
C CYS A 166 -13.22 -18.28 10.92
N ALA A 167 -13.22 -18.42 9.59
CA ALA A 167 -14.34 -18.92 8.81
C ALA A 167 -15.67 -18.18 9.05
N VAL A 168 -15.61 -16.85 9.29
CA VAL A 168 -16.81 -16.03 9.46
C VAL A 168 -17.56 -15.92 8.13
N ASN A 169 -18.84 -16.28 8.14
CA ASN A 169 -19.71 -16.30 6.95
C ASN A 169 -20.82 -15.24 6.97
N GLY A 170 -21.00 -14.51 8.05
CA GLY A 170 -22.04 -13.47 8.18
C GLY A 170 -22.24 -13.01 9.61
N ALA A 171 -23.22 -12.12 9.80
CA ALA A 171 -23.51 -11.49 11.08
C ALA A 171 -24.18 -12.41 12.12
N GLY A 172 -24.89 -13.45 11.67
CA GLY A 172 -25.78 -14.22 12.55
C GLY A 172 -27.04 -13.42 12.91
N ASP A 173 -27.42 -13.44 14.19
CA ASP A 173 -28.61 -12.76 14.69
C ASP A 173 -28.55 -11.24 14.52
N LYS A 174 -29.68 -10.63 14.14
CA LYS A 174 -29.79 -9.21 13.76
C LYS A 174 -29.37 -8.20 14.85
N ARG A 175 -29.28 -8.60 16.11
CA ARG A 175 -28.91 -7.69 17.23
C ARG A 175 -27.90 -8.30 18.19
N GLY A 176 -27.44 -9.49 17.95
CA GLY A 176 -26.56 -10.21 18.86
C GLY A 176 -25.20 -9.53 19.05
N ILE A 177 -24.62 -9.01 17.96
CA ILE A 177 -23.31 -8.36 18.00
C ILE A 177 -23.36 -7.10 18.88
N ALA A 178 -24.36 -6.24 18.68
CA ALA A 178 -24.51 -4.99 19.43
C ALA A 178 -24.72 -5.23 20.95
N GLN A 179 -25.33 -6.35 21.33
CA GLN A 179 -25.54 -6.70 22.72
C GLN A 179 -24.28 -7.24 23.39
N VAL A 180 -23.49 -8.04 22.67
CA VAL A 180 -22.33 -8.76 23.21
C VAL A 180 -21.06 -7.94 23.11
N CYS A 181 -20.85 -7.24 21.98
CA CYS A 181 -19.61 -6.54 21.65
C CYS A 181 -19.86 -5.08 21.21
N PRO A 182 -20.50 -4.22 22.03
CA PRO A 182 -20.93 -2.88 21.63
C PRO A 182 -19.79 -1.89 21.36
N ASN A 183 -18.57 -2.17 21.85
CA ASN A 183 -17.49 -1.20 21.93
C ASN A 183 -16.38 -1.41 20.87
N ILE A 184 -16.57 -2.33 19.92
CA ILE A 184 -15.58 -2.59 18.86
C ILE A 184 -15.42 -1.34 18.00
N ARG A 185 -14.14 -0.90 17.86
CA ARG A 185 -13.68 0.20 17.00
C ARG A 185 -12.85 -0.27 15.81
N SER A 186 -12.11 -1.34 16.00
CA SER A 186 -11.24 -1.92 14.99
C SER A 186 -11.51 -3.41 14.86
N ILE A 187 -11.71 -3.86 13.59
CA ILE A 187 -11.93 -5.27 13.33
C ILE A 187 -11.18 -5.75 12.09
N ASP A 188 -10.49 -6.87 12.26
CA ASP A 188 -9.91 -7.63 11.17
C ASP A 188 -10.77 -8.86 10.86
N LEU A 189 -11.48 -8.82 9.73
CA LEU A 189 -12.27 -9.91 9.15
C LEU A 189 -11.60 -10.50 7.91
N SER A 190 -10.30 -10.26 7.72
CA SER A 190 -9.58 -10.74 6.55
C SER A 190 -9.55 -12.27 6.46
N LYS A 191 -9.50 -12.77 5.23
CA LYS A 191 -9.43 -14.21 4.93
C LYS A 191 -10.54 -15.02 5.59
N ASN A 192 -11.79 -14.58 5.41
CA ASN A 192 -12.98 -15.26 5.90
C ASN A 192 -13.88 -15.73 4.75
N LEU A 193 -15.08 -16.15 5.06
CA LEU A 193 -16.06 -16.69 4.13
C LEU A 193 -17.19 -15.70 3.79
N LEU A 194 -16.96 -14.40 4.02
CA LEU A 194 -17.88 -13.36 3.61
C LEU A 194 -18.02 -13.34 2.10
N SER A 195 -19.26 -13.33 1.59
CA SER A 195 -19.55 -13.47 0.17
C SER A 195 -20.18 -12.24 -0.47
N SER A 196 -20.70 -11.31 0.34
CA SER A 196 -21.38 -10.11 -0.14
C SER A 196 -21.08 -8.89 0.72
N TRP A 197 -21.22 -7.71 0.12
CA TRP A 197 -21.17 -6.44 0.86
C TRP A 197 -22.34 -6.31 1.85
N ASP A 198 -23.47 -6.97 1.58
CA ASP A 198 -24.62 -6.99 2.49
C ASP A 198 -24.29 -7.73 3.80
N ASP A 199 -23.48 -8.81 3.73
CA ASP A 199 -22.98 -9.49 4.95
C ASP A 199 -22.12 -8.54 5.79
N VAL A 200 -21.28 -7.72 5.14
CA VAL A 200 -20.44 -6.72 5.79
C VAL A 200 -21.30 -5.63 6.44
N ILE A 201 -22.30 -5.12 5.73
CA ILE A 201 -23.25 -4.13 6.27
C ILE A 201 -23.97 -4.70 7.48
N ALA A 202 -24.44 -5.95 7.43
CA ALA A 202 -25.17 -6.58 8.52
C ALA A 202 -24.32 -6.72 9.80
N ILE A 203 -23.00 -6.90 9.67
CA ILE A 203 -22.05 -6.87 10.81
C ILE A 203 -21.84 -5.43 11.27
N ALA A 204 -21.44 -4.55 10.36
CA ALA A 204 -21.02 -3.19 10.68
C ALA A 204 -22.16 -2.32 11.24
N ASP A 205 -23.40 -2.55 10.81
CA ASP A 205 -24.57 -1.81 11.32
C ASP A 205 -24.82 -2.01 12.81
N GLN A 206 -24.31 -3.10 13.37
CA GLN A 206 -24.35 -3.39 14.79
C GLN A 206 -23.16 -2.81 15.57
N LEU A 207 -22.14 -2.26 14.90
CA LEU A 207 -20.90 -1.75 15.46
C LEU A 207 -20.83 -0.22 15.31
N LYS A 208 -21.57 0.50 16.19
CA LYS A 208 -21.77 1.97 16.07
C LYS A 208 -20.49 2.80 16.19
N HIS A 209 -19.41 2.24 16.72
CA HIS A 209 -18.12 2.91 16.93
C HIS A 209 -17.02 2.43 15.98
N LEU A 210 -17.39 1.70 14.92
CA LEU A 210 -16.43 1.11 13.98
C LEU A 210 -15.65 2.18 13.22
N GLU A 211 -14.34 2.23 13.45
CA GLU A 211 -13.40 3.16 12.81
C GLU A 211 -12.46 2.47 11.81
N VAL A 212 -12.10 1.21 12.06
CA VAL A 212 -11.16 0.44 11.26
C VAL A 212 -11.76 -0.90 10.86
N LEU A 213 -11.81 -1.18 9.56
CA LEU A 213 -12.35 -2.42 9.00
C LEU A 213 -11.40 -3.02 7.98
N ASN A 214 -10.90 -4.22 8.26
CA ASN A 214 -10.10 -5.00 7.31
C ASN A 214 -10.91 -6.19 6.78
N LEU A 215 -11.15 -6.21 5.46
CA LEU A 215 -11.89 -7.24 4.74
C LEU A 215 -11.02 -7.97 3.70
N SER A 216 -9.69 -7.81 3.76
CA SER A 216 -8.77 -8.37 2.78
C SER A 216 -8.98 -9.87 2.58
N GLU A 217 -8.72 -10.35 1.37
CA GLU A 217 -8.80 -11.78 1.01
C GLU A 217 -10.21 -12.40 1.13
N ASN A 218 -11.29 -11.59 1.24
CA ASN A 218 -12.66 -12.06 1.03
C ASN A 218 -13.08 -11.83 -0.41
N LYS A 219 -13.85 -12.76 -1.00
CA LYS A 219 -14.39 -12.60 -2.36
C LYS A 219 -15.80 -12.01 -2.30
N LEU A 220 -15.85 -10.69 -2.17
CA LEU A 220 -17.10 -9.96 -1.96
C LEU A 220 -17.82 -9.68 -3.29
N ARG A 221 -19.13 -9.85 -3.30
CA ARG A 221 -20.01 -9.32 -4.34
C ARG A 221 -20.53 -7.98 -3.87
N PHE A 222 -20.29 -6.94 -4.66
CA PHE A 222 -20.75 -5.60 -4.36
C PHE A 222 -22.14 -5.36 -4.96
N PRO A 223 -22.99 -4.51 -4.35
CA PRO A 223 -24.31 -4.22 -4.85
C PRO A 223 -24.25 -3.54 -6.22
N SER A 224 -25.17 -3.89 -7.11
CA SER A 224 -25.28 -3.28 -8.45
C SER A 224 -25.90 -1.87 -8.41
N GLY A 225 -26.65 -1.54 -7.34
CA GLY A 225 -27.27 -0.23 -7.11
C GLY A 225 -26.48 0.62 -6.11
N LEU A 226 -26.91 1.89 -5.94
CA LEU A 226 -26.40 2.74 -4.88
C LEU A 226 -26.79 2.12 -3.52
N PRO A 227 -25.83 1.94 -2.59
CA PRO A 227 -26.18 1.48 -1.25
C PRO A 227 -27.10 2.51 -0.61
N SER A 228 -28.13 2.02 0.09
CA SER A 228 -28.99 2.90 0.88
C SER A 228 -28.12 3.64 1.90
N PRO A 229 -28.26 4.95 2.09
CA PRO A 229 -27.49 5.70 3.07
C PRO A 229 -27.94 5.32 4.48
N THR A 230 -27.44 4.19 4.98
CA THR A 230 -27.81 3.64 6.30
C THR A 230 -27.07 4.30 7.46
N GLY A 231 -26.04 5.11 7.19
CA GLY A 231 -25.15 5.64 8.23
C GLY A 231 -24.26 4.58 8.91
N THR A 232 -24.28 3.35 8.42
CA THR A 232 -23.55 2.20 8.98
C THR A 232 -22.06 2.48 9.15
N PHE A 233 -21.44 3.14 8.17
CA PHE A 233 -20.01 3.45 8.18
C PHE A 233 -19.71 4.93 8.47
N SER A 234 -20.60 5.62 9.20
CA SER A 234 -20.46 7.07 9.47
C SER A 234 -19.20 7.44 10.26
N MET A 235 -18.61 6.51 11.01
CA MET A 235 -17.39 6.69 11.79
C MET A 235 -16.15 6.02 11.16
N LEU A 236 -16.30 5.34 10.02
CA LEU A 236 -15.23 4.56 9.42
C LEU A 236 -14.13 5.46 8.84
N LYS A 237 -12.91 5.30 9.36
CA LYS A 237 -11.71 6.06 8.95
C LYS A 237 -10.75 5.24 8.10
N VAL A 238 -10.67 3.93 8.35
CA VAL A 238 -9.75 3.03 7.66
C VAL A 238 -10.50 1.85 7.09
N LEU A 239 -10.40 1.65 5.77
CA LEU A 239 -10.98 0.51 5.07
C LEU A 239 -9.91 -0.22 4.27
N VAL A 240 -9.77 -1.52 4.51
CA VAL A 240 -8.81 -2.37 3.80
C VAL A 240 -9.58 -3.43 3.00
N LEU A 241 -9.46 -3.35 1.67
CA LEU A 241 -10.13 -4.22 0.70
C LEU A 241 -9.12 -4.95 -0.21
N ASN A 242 -7.93 -5.25 0.28
CA ASN A 242 -6.89 -5.91 -0.52
C ASN A 242 -7.34 -7.31 -0.94
N ARG A 243 -7.11 -7.67 -2.20
CA ARG A 243 -7.44 -9.02 -2.75
C ARG A 243 -8.91 -9.43 -2.58
N THR A 244 -9.83 -8.48 -2.65
CA THR A 244 -11.29 -8.74 -2.58
C THR A 244 -11.92 -8.90 -3.95
N GLY A 245 -11.24 -8.44 -5.01
CA GLY A 245 -11.76 -8.40 -6.37
C GLY A 245 -12.66 -7.21 -6.65
N VAL A 246 -12.67 -6.19 -5.76
CA VAL A 246 -13.43 -4.95 -5.96
C VAL A 246 -12.90 -4.18 -7.16
N THR A 247 -13.79 -3.60 -7.95
CA THR A 247 -13.48 -2.70 -9.06
C THR A 247 -13.55 -1.24 -8.64
N TRP A 248 -12.92 -0.34 -9.42
CA TRP A 248 -12.97 1.10 -9.14
C TRP A 248 -14.41 1.65 -9.16
N ALA A 249 -15.22 1.21 -10.10
CA ALA A 249 -16.63 1.62 -10.18
C ALA A 249 -17.44 1.17 -8.94
N GLU A 250 -17.14 -0.01 -8.36
CA GLU A 250 -17.77 -0.48 -7.12
C GLU A 250 -17.30 0.34 -5.92
N VAL A 251 -16.01 0.69 -5.85
CA VAL A 251 -15.47 1.59 -4.83
C VAL A 251 -16.23 2.92 -4.85
N LEU A 252 -16.35 3.57 -6.02
CA LEU A 252 -17.02 4.87 -6.14
C LEU A 252 -18.51 4.79 -5.77
N ARG A 253 -19.20 3.71 -6.15
CA ARG A 253 -20.60 3.51 -5.75
C ARG A 253 -20.78 3.39 -4.25
N CYS A 254 -19.90 2.67 -3.58
CA CYS A 254 -19.98 2.47 -2.12
C CYS A 254 -19.45 3.67 -1.33
N ALA A 255 -18.62 4.51 -1.93
CA ALA A 255 -17.89 5.57 -1.24
C ALA A 255 -18.77 6.68 -0.65
N SER A 256 -19.98 6.86 -1.14
CA SER A 256 -20.98 7.76 -0.52
C SER A 256 -21.35 7.32 0.90
N GLY A 257 -21.21 6.03 1.21
CA GLY A 257 -21.41 5.47 2.54
C GLY A 257 -20.23 5.68 3.50
N TRP A 258 -19.11 6.24 3.05
CA TRP A 258 -17.87 6.42 3.83
C TRP A 258 -17.51 7.91 4.01
N PRO A 259 -18.33 8.71 4.70
CA PRO A 259 -18.21 10.18 4.69
C PRO A 259 -16.95 10.73 5.37
N VAL A 260 -16.32 9.96 6.24
CA VAL A 260 -15.13 10.37 7.01
C VAL A 260 -13.91 9.49 6.74
N LEU A 261 -13.92 8.71 5.66
CA LEU A 261 -12.84 7.79 5.33
C LEU A 261 -11.53 8.53 5.07
N GLU A 262 -10.48 8.17 5.79
CA GLU A 262 -9.15 8.77 5.68
C GLU A 262 -8.15 7.86 4.96
N LYS A 263 -8.27 6.53 5.12
CA LYS A 263 -7.33 5.58 4.52
C LYS A 263 -8.08 4.48 3.79
N LEU A 264 -7.72 4.28 2.53
CA LEU A 264 -8.28 3.25 1.67
C LEU A 264 -7.16 2.41 1.05
N TYR A 265 -7.22 1.10 1.28
CA TYR A 265 -6.26 0.14 0.75
C TYR A 265 -6.96 -0.79 -0.25
N LEU A 266 -6.45 -0.83 -1.48
CA LEU A 266 -7.03 -1.55 -2.62
C LEU A 266 -6.00 -2.43 -3.34
N GLU A 267 -4.97 -2.90 -2.63
CA GLU A 267 -3.89 -3.71 -3.19
C GLU A 267 -4.42 -4.99 -3.86
N SER A 268 -3.86 -5.34 -5.01
CA SER A 268 -4.11 -6.62 -5.70
C SER A 268 -5.59 -6.89 -6.05
N ASN A 269 -6.30 -5.90 -6.60
CA ASN A 269 -7.70 -6.01 -7.01
C ASN A 269 -7.92 -5.95 -8.53
N ASN A 270 -6.87 -5.80 -9.34
CA ASN A 270 -6.97 -5.50 -10.77
C ASN A 270 -7.71 -4.17 -11.04
N ILE A 271 -7.49 -3.18 -10.19
CA ILE A 271 -8.09 -1.85 -10.34
C ILE A 271 -7.64 -1.20 -11.66
N ILE A 272 -8.61 -0.63 -12.37
CA ILE A 272 -8.43 0.31 -13.47
C ILE A 272 -9.20 1.55 -13.08
N ILE A 273 -8.51 2.69 -12.93
CA ILE A 273 -9.16 3.96 -12.60
C ILE A 273 -9.86 4.47 -13.87
N SER A 274 -11.16 4.28 -13.94
CA SER A 274 -11.97 4.57 -15.14
C SER A 274 -12.65 5.94 -15.11
N GLU A 275 -12.80 6.53 -13.92
CA GLU A 275 -13.50 7.81 -13.76
C GLU A 275 -13.02 8.56 -12.51
N ARG A 276 -13.26 9.87 -12.50
CA ARG A 276 -12.88 10.78 -11.42
C ARG A 276 -13.84 10.64 -10.22
N PRO A 277 -13.37 10.56 -8.97
CA PRO A 277 -14.19 10.62 -7.77
C PRO A 277 -14.66 12.06 -7.50
N ALA A 278 -15.71 12.53 -8.22
CA ALA A 278 -16.12 13.94 -8.20
C ALA A 278 -16.57 14.41 -6.81
N ASP A 279 -17.47 13.63 -6.15
CA ASP A 279 -18.12 14.01 -4.89
C ASP A 279 -17.84 13.04 -3.74
N VAL A 280 -17.05 12.00 -4.00
CA VAL A 280 -16.72 10.94 -3.05
C VAL A 280 -15.21 10.86 -2.81
N LEU A 281 -14.77 10.18 -1.74
CA LEU A 281 -13.37 10.03 -1.35
C LEU A 281 -12.65 11.36 -1.05
N GLN A 282 -13.37 12.46 -0.86
CA GLN A 282 -12.80 13.80 -0.66
C GLN A 282 -12.05 13.94 0.68
N THR A 283 -12.28 13.04 1.63
CA THR A 283 -11.62 13.00 2.94
C THR A 283 -10.39 12.11 2.98
N VAL A 284 -10.15 11.34 1.90
CA VAL A 284 -9.06 10.35 1.85
C VAL A 284 -7.70 11.03 1.84
N LYS A 285 -6.86 10.63 2.80
CA LYS A 285 -5.48 11.06 2.98
C LYS A 285 -4.47 10.02 2.48
N LEU A 286 -4.81 8.75 2.57
CA LEU A 286 -3.99 7.65 2.09
C LEU A 286 -4.79 6.78 1.12
N LEU A 287 -4.21 6.56 -0.07
CA LEU A 287 -4.73 5.63 -1.07
C LEU A 287 -3.62 4.65 -1.48
N ASP A 288 -3.87 3.37 -1.29
CA ASP A 288 -2.97 2.30 -1.72
C ASP A 288 -3.58 1.54 -2.91
N LEU A 289 -2.89 1.60 -4.03
CA LEU A 289 -3.25 0.95 -5.28
C LEU A 289 -2.19 -0.06 -5.74
N SER A 290 -1.33 -0.52 -4.84
CA SER A 290 -0.21 -1.42 -5.15
C SER A 290 -0.67 -2.72 -5.81
N SER A 291 0.21 -3.31 -6.63
CA SER A 291 0.01 -4.62 -7.28
C SER A 291 -1.33 -4.72 -8.04
N ASN A 292 -1.77 -3.64 -8.64
CA ASN A 292 -2.91 -3.64 -9.57
C ASN A 292 -2.41 -3.75 -11.01
N GLN A 293 -3.32 -3.67 -11.97
CA GLN A 293 -2.93 -3.57 -13.38
C GLN A 293 -2.18 -2.27 -13.63
N LEU A 294 -1.56 -2.13 -14.81
CA LEU A 294 -0.90 -0.91 -15.21
C LEU A 294 -1.81 0.31 -14.97
N ILE A 295 -1.38 1.19 -14.08
CA ILE A 295 -1.99 2.49 -13.86
C ILE A 295 -1.09 3.53 -14.51
N ASP A 296 -1.49 4.01 -15.68
CA ASP A 296 -0.77 5.02 -16.44
C ASP A 296 -1.05 6.45 -15.91
N GLU A 297 -0.36 7.42 -16.48
CA GLU A 297 -0.54 8.83 -16.08
C GLU A 297 -1.96 9.35 -16.29
N ASN A 298 -2.67 8.90 -17.34
CA ASN A 298 -4.04 9.35 -17.60
C ASN A 298 -4.99 8.88 -16.50
N GLN A 299 -4.81 7.65 -16.02
CA GLN A 299 -5.56 7.12 -14.89
C GLN A 299 -5.22 7.87 -13.59
N LEU A 300 -3.93 8.16 -13.34
CA LEU A 300 -3.51 8.93 -12.16
C LEU A 300 -4.10 10.33 -12.14
N PHE A 301 -4.25 10.99 -13.29
CA PHE A 301 -4.85 12.32 -13.36
C PHE A 301 -6.32 12.35 -12.95
N LEU A 302 -7.04 11.24 -13.05
CA LEU A 302 -8.41 11.15 -12.56
C LEU A 302 -8.51 11.32 -11.03
N ILE A 303 -7.49 10.93 -10.28
CA ILE A 303 -7.43 11.07 -8.81
C ILE A 303 -6.55 12.24 -8.35
N ALA A 304 -5.93 12.96 -9.28
CA ALA A 304 -4.97 14.03 -8.99
C ALA A 304 -5.59 15.25 -8.28
N TYR A 305 -6.89 15.35 -8.26
CA TYR A 305 -7.64 16.46 -7.66
C TYR A 305 -8.26 16.14 -6.29
N LEU A 306 -7.95 14.98 -5.73
CA LEU A 306 -8.34 14.65 -4.35
C LEU A 306 -7.67 15.64 -3.38
N PRO A 307 -8.45 16.47 -2.67
CA PRO A 307 -7.90 17.66 -2.02
C PRO A 307 -7.07 17.35 -0.78
N ARG A 308 -7.28 16.18 -0.17
CA ARG A 308 -6.62 15.77 1.08
C ARG A 308 -5.68 14.59 0.91
N LEU A 309 -5.41 14.15 -0.32
CA LEU A 309 -4.54 13.01 -0.57
C LEU A 309 -3.09 13.38 -0.22
N GLU A 310 -2.61 12.88 0.91
CA GLU A 310 -1.27 13.12 1.45
C GLU A 310 -0.30 11.97 1.11
N GLN A 311 -0.81 10.76 1.02
CA GLN A 311 0.00 9.57 0.74
C GLN A 311 -0.62 8.74 -0.38
N LEU A 312 0.18 8.45 -1.42
CA LEU A 312 -0.21 7.59 -2.54
C LEU A 312 0.80 6.46 -2.69
N ILE A 313 0.31 5.23 -2.68
CA ILE A 313 1.15 4.02 -2.78
C ILE A 313 0.82 3.34 -4.11
N LEU A 314 1.82 3.26 -4.98
CA LEU A 314 1.76 2.77 -6.35
C LEU A 314 2.86 1.74 -6.62
N SER A 315 3.16 0.88 -5.64
CA SER A 315 4.16 -0.18 -5.82
C SER A 315 3.64 -1.23 -6.78
N ASP A 316 4.51 -1.75 -7.65
CA ASP A 316 4.20 -2.87 -8.55
C ASP A 316 2.92 -2.63 -9.41
N ILE A 317 2.85 -1.45 -10.06
CA ILE A 317 1.77 -1.09 -11.00
C ILE A 317 2.27 -0.96 -12.46
N GLY A 318 3.56 -1.17 -12.69
CA GLY A 318 4.16 -1.14 -14.03
C GLY A 318 4.39 0.26 -14.62
N ILE A 319 4.25 1.34 -13.84
CA ILE A 319 4.45 2.70 -14.35
C ILE A 319 5.90 2.93 -14.80
N SER A 320 6.08 3.54 -15.97
CA SER A 320 7.39 3.84 -16.57
C SER A 320 7.56 5.30 -16.97
N SER A 321 6.47 6.02 -17.20
CA SER A 321 6.45 7.42 -17.60
C SER A 321 5.46 8.23 -16.76
N LEU A 322 5.74 9.52 -16.62
CA LEU A 322 4.88 10.50 -15.98
C LEU A 322 5.18 11.87 -16.57
N HIS A 323 4.14 12.62 -16.94
CA HIS A 323 4.29 13.99 -17.40
C HIS A 323 3.08 14.83 -17.00
N PHE A 324 3.30 15.92 -16.25
CA PHE A 324 2.22 16.85 -15.84
C PHE A 324 2.01 17.91 -16.92
N PRO A 325 0.90 17.85 -17.69
CA PRO A 325 0.67 18.73 -18.83
C PRO A 325 0.32 20.18 -18.43
N ASP A 326 -0.06 20.41 -17.18
CA ASP A 326 -0.42 21.72 -16.62
C ASP A 326 0.78 22.56 -16.18
N ALA A 327 1.99 21.98 -16.16
CA ALA A 327 3.18 22.63 -15.64
C ALA A 327 4.37 22.54 -16.61
N GLY A 328 4.92 23.69 -17.02
CA GLY A 328 6.14 23.76 -17.82
C GLY A 328 7.41 23.39 -17.06
N ILE A 329 8.57 23.50 -17.73
CA ILE A 329 9.88 23.22 -17.16
C ILE A 329 10.12 24.13 -15.94
N GLY A 330 10.48 23.53 -14.80
CA GLY A 330 10.76 24.25 -13.54
C GLY A 330 9.53 24.83 -12.83
N CYS A 331 8.33 24.63 -13.35
CA CYS A 331 7.09 25.07 -12.72
C CYS A 331 6.50 23.97 -11.84
N LYS A 332 5.64 24.36 -10.88
CA LYS A 332 4.90 23.41 -10.04
C LYS A 332 3.54 23.11 -10.66
N THR A 333 3.09 21.85 -10.52
CA THR A 333 1.76 21.40 -10.96
C THR A 333 0.69 21.73 -9.92
N ALA A 334 -0.55 21.99 -10.38
CA ALA A 334 -1.73 22.07 -9.53
C ALA A 334 -2.29 20.68 -9.15
N MET A 335 -1.83 19.63 -9.82
CA MET A 335 -2.23 18.25 -9.55
C MET A 335 -1.62 17.75 -8.25
N PHE A 336 -2.35 16.90 -7.52
CA PHE A 336 -1.92 16.36 -6.23
C PHE A 336 -1.50 17.44 -5.21
N PRO A 337 -2.37 18.40 -4.89
CA PRO A 337 -1.99 19.60 -4.14
C PRO A 337 -1.47 19.32 -2.72
N SER A 338 -1.91 18.21 -2.12
CA SER A 338 -1.56 17.84 -0.74
C SER A 338 -0.61 16.64 -0.64
N LEU A 339 -0.14 16.08 -1.77
CA LEU A 339 0.65 14.85 -1.78
C LEU A 339 2.03 15.05 -1.17
N GLN A 340 2.28 14.44 -0.02
CA GLN A 340 3.51 14.55 0.76
C GLN A 340 4.40 13.30 0.63
N TYR A 341 3.80 12.12 0.51
CA TYR A 341 4.53 10.88 0.41
C TYR A 341 4.04 10.06 -0.78
N LEU A 342 4.97 9.73 -1.67
CA LEU A 342 4.74 8.90 -2.85
C LEU A 342 5.61 7.64 -2.80
N VAL A 343 4.98 6.48 -3.00
CA VAL A 343 5.66 5.18 -3.05
C VAL A 343 5.53 4.60 -4.45
N LEU A 344 6.66 4.37 -5.11
CA LEU A 344 6.81 3.90 -6.48
C LEU A 344 7.75 2.69 -6.59
N ASN A 345 7.86 1.89 -5.53
CA ASN A 345 8.74 0.72 -5.52
C ASN A 345 8.29 -0.32 -6.57
N ASP A 346 9.23 -1.13 -7.05
CA ASP A 346 8.93 -2.27 -7.92
C ASP A 346 8.22 -1.86 -9.24
N ASN A 347 8.63 -0.74 -9.85
CA ASN A 347 8.06 -0.26 -11.10
C ASN A 347 9.08 -0.28 -12.25
N GLN A 348 8.76 0.33 -13.40
CA GLN A 348 9.58 0.33 -14.61
C GLN A 348 10.23 1.69 -14.87
N ILE A 349 10.52 2.46 -13.81
CA ILE A 349 11.12 3.80 -13.92
C ILE A 349 12.58 3.67 -14.33
N SER A 350 12.93 4.09 -15.56
CA SER A 350 14.28 4.00 -16.12
C SER A 350 14.85 5.36 -16.55
N GLN A 351 14.03 6.41 -16.63
CA GLN A 351 14.38 7.71 -17.19
C GLN A 351 14.41 8.82 -16.13
N TRP A 352 15.43 9.68 -16.21
CA TRP A 352 15.55 10.86 -15.35
C TRP A 352 14.43 11.88 -15.55
N SER A 353 13.78 11.90 -16.72
CA SER A 353 12.60 12.74 -16.97
C SER A 353 11.48 12.46 -15.97
N PHE A 354 11.27 11.21 -15.57
CA PHE A 354 10.30 10.85 -14.52
C PHE A 354 10.61 11.57 -13.19
N ILE A 355 11.89 11.56 -12.80
CA ILE A 355 12.33 12.22 -11.55
C ILE A 355 12.16 13.75 -11.66
N ASN A 356 12.41 14.33 -12.85
CA ASN A 356 12.18 15.75 -13.07
C ASN A 356 10.69 16.15 -12.90
N GLU A 357 9.77 15.28 -13.34
CA GLU A 357 8.34 15.49 -13.15
C GLU A 357 7.94 15.45 -11.67
N LEU A 358 8.57 14.59 -10.87
CA LEU A 358 8.27 14.53 -9.42
C LEU A 358 8.64 15.83 -8.69
N ASP A 359 9.62 16.59 -9.14
CA ASP A 359 9.92 17.90 -8.57
C ASP A 359 8.78 18.91 -8.75
N LYS A 360 7.93 18.72 -9.76
CA LYS A 360 6.74 19.57 -9.98
C LYS A 360 5.68 19.43 -8.89
N LEU A 361 5.67 18.32 -8.13
CA LEU A 361 4.76 18.08 -7.02
C LEU A 361 5.12 18.99 -5.84
N GLN A 362 4.29 20.00 -5.59
CA GLN A 362 4.58 21.09 -4.65
C GLN A 362 4.84 20.60 -3.21
N SER A 363 4.06 19.65 -2.73
CA SER A 363 4.05 19.18 -1.34
C SER A 363 4.88 17.91 -1.09
N LEU A 364 5.54 17.35 -2.12
CA LEU A 364 6.26 16.08 -2.01
C LEU A 364 7.51 16.22 -1.13
N HIS A 365 7.49 15.60 0.05
CA HIS A 365 8.60 15.60 1.00
C HIS A 365 9.23 14.22 1.19
N ALA A 366 8.52 13.14 0.88
CA ALA A 366 8.98 11.77 1.00
C ALA A 366 8.74 10.98 -0.28
N LEU A 367 9.76 10.28 -0.74
CA LEU A 367 9.72 9.41 -1.92
C LEU A 367 10.31 8.05 -1.59
N SER A 368 9.64 6.99 -2.02
CA SER A 368 10.21 5.64 -2.07
C SER A 368 10.12 5.13 -3.50
N CYS A 369 11.27 4.84 -4.14
CA CYS A 369 11.35 4.40 -5.54
C CYS A 369 12.40 3.28 -5.72
N ALA A 370 12.57 2.44 -4.69
CA ALA A 370 13.48 1.30 -4.72
C ALA A 370 13.03 0.25 -5.76
N ARG A 371 13.95 -0.58 -6.22
CA ARG A 371 13.71 -1.66 -7.18
C ARG A 371 13.02 -1.16 -8.47
N ASN A 372 13.59 -0.10 -9.03
CA ASN A 372 13.29 0.39 -10.38
C ASN A 372 14.56 0.31 -11.22
N PRO A 373 14.50 0.18 -12.55
CA PRO A 373 15.67 0.13 -13.40
C PRO A 373 16.65 1.29 -13.20
N LEU A 374 16.14 2.48 -12.88
CA LEU A 374 16.96 3.65 -12.57
C LEU A 374 17.73 3.52 -11.25
N THR A 375 17.22 2.73 -10.28
CA THR A 375 17.72 2.63 -8.90
C THR A 375 18.24 1.25 -8.54
N GLU A 376 18.35 0.31 -9.49
CA GLU A 376 18.83 -1.04 -9.23
C GLU A 376 20.29 -1.05 -8.76
N GLU A 377 20.55 -1.88 -7.74
CA GLU A 377 21.87 -2.21 -7.21
C GLU A 377 22.65 -3.05 -8.24
N GLY A 378 23.33 -2.41 -9.14
CA GLY A 378 24.09 -3.06 -10.21
C GLY A 378 24.51 -2.07 -11.31
N SER A 379 23.81 -0.93 -11.42
CA SER A 379 24.37 0.24 -12.08
C SER A 379 25.57 0.68 -11.24
N LYS A 380 26.70 0.94 -11.89
CA LYS A 380 28.00 1.22 -11.28
C LYS A 380 28.02 2.31 -10.19
N ASP A 381 26.86 2.87 -9.80
CA ASP A 381 26.80 4.04 -8.95
C ASP A 381 25.42 4.30 -8.28
N ALA A 382 24.94 3.35 -7.47
CA ALA A 382 23.72 3.53 -6.66
C ALA A 382 23.79 4.79 -5.77
N GLN A 383 24.99 5.13 -5.28
CA GLN A 383 25.23 6.34 -4.49
C GLN A 383 24.99 7.60 -5.34
N THR A 384 25.52 7.66 -6.55
CA THR A 384 25.32 8.80 -7.46
C THR A 384 23.85 8.93 -7.86
N THR A 385 23.15 7.81 -8.11
CA THR A 385 21.70 7.84 -8.38
C THR A 385 20.94 8.47 -7.22
N ARG A 386 21.23 8.07 -5.98
CA ARG A 386 20.62 8.68 -4.78
C ARG A 386 20.92 10.18 -4.72
N GLN A 387 22.16 10.58 -4.92
CA GLN A 387 22.55 12.00 -4.89
C GLN A 387 21.83 12.81 -5.98
N PHE A 388 21.71 12.28 -7.18
CA PHE A 388 21.03 12.98 -8.27
C PHE A 388 19.53 13.10 -8.05
N ILE A 389 18.86 12.09 -7.48
CA ILE A 389 17.45 12.20 -7.07
C ILE A 389 17.30 13.33 -6.06
N ILE A 390 18.17 13.38 -5.02
CA ILE A 390 18.16 14.43 -3.99
C ILE A 390 18.35 15.82 -4.62
N ALA A 391 19.30 15.94 -5.56
CA ALA A 391 19.58 17.21 -6.24
C ALA A 391 18.43 17.64 -7.17
N LYS A 392 17.77 16.69 -7.84
CA LYS A 392 16.68 16.97 -8.79
C LYS A 392 15.35 17.33 -8.11
N ILE A 393 15.09 16.83 -6.89
CA ILE A 393 13.86 17.13 -6.14
C ILE A 393 14.20 17.96 -4.91
N GLY A 394 14.04 19.29 -5.03
CA GLY A 394 14.53 20.24 -4.03
C GLY A 394 13.87 20.15 -2.67
N GLN A 395 12.57 19.88 -2.62
CA GLN A 395 11.77 19.83 -1.39
C GLN A 395 11.82 18.49 -0.67
N LEU A 396 12.48 17.45 -1.23
CA LEU A 396 12.51 16.12 -0.66
C LEU A 396 13.27 16.09 0.67
N ARG A 397 12.68 15.48 1.70
CA ARG A 397 13.25 15.32 3.06
C ARG A 397 13.60 13.86 3.38
N THR A 398 12.94 12.93 2.72
CA THR A 398 13.13 11.49 2.94
C THR A 398 13.15 10.77 1.59
N LEU A 399 14.16 9.92 1.38
CA LEU A 399 14.27 9.07 0.19
C LEU A 399 14.51 7.62 0.62
N ASN A 400 13.66 6.70 0.15
CA ASN A 400 13.71 5.27 0.49
C ASN A 400 13.78 5.04 2.02
N LYS A 401 12.91 5.71 2.78
CA LYS A 401 12.82 5.69 4.25
C LYS A 401 14.03 6.28 5.00
N CYS A 402 15.05 6.78 4.29
CA CYS A 402 16.22 7.43 4.89
C CYS A 402 16.04 8.96 4.85
N VAL A 403 16.19 9.61 6.00
CA VAL A 403 16.16 11.07 6.10
C VAL A 403 17.34 11.66 5.35
N ILE A 404 17.10 12.71 4.57
CA ILE A 404 18.13 13.46 3.86
C ILE A 404 18.65 14.56 4.79
N GLN A 405 19.90 14.40 5.24
CA GLN A 405 20.54 15.39 6.09
C GLN A 405 20.91 16.65 5.28
N PRO A 406 20.97 17.84 5.90
CA PRO A 406 21.35 19.08 5.21
C PRO A 406 22.71 18.99 4.52
N GLU A 407 23.69 18.31 5.12
CA GLU A 407 25.03 18.10 4.58
C GLU A 407 24.98 17.17 3.36
N GLU A 408 24.19 16.10 3.41
CA GLU A 408 23.97 15.18 2.29
C GLU A 408 23.36 15.95 1.09
N ARG A 409 22.35 16.76 1.32
CA ARG A 409 21.73 17.60 0.28
C ARG A 409 22.73 18.54 -0.36
N ARG A 410 23.51 19.28 0.46
CA ARG A 410 24.56 20.17 -0.06
C ARG A 410 25.57 19.42 -0.92
N GLY A 411 26.05 18.28 -0.44
CA GLY A 411 26.96 17.41 -1.20
C GLY A 411 26.37 16.98 -2.53
N ALA A 412 25.14 16.47 -2.51
CA ALA A 412 24.41 16.02 -3.70
C ALA A 412 24.21 17.13 -4.74
N GLU A 413 23.80 18.32 -4.31
CA GLU A 413 23.59 19.48 -5.19
C GLU A 413 24.93 19.98 -5.79
N LEU A 414 26.02 19.94 -5.02
CA LEU A 414 27.34 20.31 -5.49
C LEU A 414 27.87 19.31 -6.52
N ASP A 415 27.75 18.01 -6.27
CA ASP A 415 28.21 16.96 -7.16
C ASP A 415 27.38 16.93 -8.46
N TYR A 416 26.09 17.17 -8.36
CA TYR A 416 25.21 17.34 -9.52
C TYR A 416 25.65 18.50 -10.42
N ARG A 417 25.98 19.66 -9.82
CA ARG A 417 26.49 20.82 -10.55
C ARG A 417 27.85 20.54 -11.21
N LYS A 418 28.74 19.83 -10.53
CA LYS A 418 30.05 19.41 -11.09
C LYS A 418 29.86 18.46 -12.27
N ALA A 419 28.97 17.47 -12.14
CA ALA A 419 28.71 16.47 -13.16
C ALA A 419 28.24 17.10 -14.49
N PHE A 420 27.33 18.06 -14.42
CA PHE A 420 26.68 18.65 -15.61
C PHE A 420 27.19 20.05 -15.99
N GLY A 421 28.22 20.57 -15.32
CA GLY A 421 28.75 21.92 -15.56
C GLY A 421 29.30 22.16 -16.96
N ASN A 422 29.95 21.16 -17.55
CA ASN A 422 30.45 21.25 -18.89
C ASN A 422 29.33 21.20 -19.95
N GLU A 423 28.31 20.40 -19.71
CA GLU A 423 27.12 20.29 -20.55
C GLU A 423 26.32 21.59 -20.52
N TRP A 424 26.11 22.16 -19.35
CA TRP A 424 25.49 23.47 -19.15
C TRP A 424 26.19 24.57 -19.95
N LYS A 425 27.53 24.67 -19.87
CA LYS A 425 28.31 25.64 -20.65
C LYS A 425 28.12 25.46 -22.14
N LYS A 426 28.17 24.21 -22.65
CA LYS A 426 27.94 23.90 -24.05
C LYS A 426 26.54 24.26 -24.53
N ALA A 427 25.55 24.15 -23.63
CA ALA A 427 24.17 24.50 -23.91
C ALA A 427 23.88 26.01 -23.89
N GLY A 428 24.88 26.86 -23.61
CA GLY A 428 24.73 28.33 -23.54
C GLY A 428 24.63 28.85 -22.12
N GLY A 429 24.91 28.02 -21.12
CA GLY A 429 24.96 28.41 -19.72
C GLY A 429 26.17 29.29 -19.40
N HIS A 430 25.98 30.30 -18.55
CA HIS A 430 27.01 31.27 -18.18
C HIS A 430 26.95 31.60 -16.67
N GLN A 431 28.13 31.89 -16.08
CA GLN A 431 28.21 32.27 -14.66
C GLN A 431 27.57 33.65 -14.37
N ASP A 432 27.58 34.53 -15.34
CA ASP A 432 26.90 35.82 -15.28
C ASP A 432 25.40 35.57 -15.55
N PRO A 433 24.50 35.87 -14.60
CA PRO A 433 23.06 35.63 -14.74
C PRO A 433 22.44 36.33 -15.96
N ASP A 434 22.97 37.47 -16.36
CA ASP A 434 22.46 38.22 -17.51
C ASP A 434 22.79 37.56 -18.85
N LYS A 435 23.80 36.67 -18.87
CA LYS A 435 24.26 35.93 -20.04
C LYS A 435 23.85 34.47 -20.02
N ASP A 436 23.32 33.98 -18.91
CA ASP A 436 22.92 32.58 -18.75
C ASP A 436 21.66 32.28 -19.56
N ARG A 437 21.85 31.60 -20.70
CA ARG A 437 20.81 31.26 -21.68
C ARG A 437 20.99 29.82 -22.17
N PRO A 438 20.91 28.81 -21.27
CA PRO A 438 20.99 27.42 -21.71
C PRO A 438 19.79 27.08 -22.59
N ASN A 439 20.02 26.18 -23.55
CA ASN A 439 18.98 25.75 -24.48
C ASN A 439 17.88 24.96 -23.78
N GLU A 440 16.74 24.82 -24.43
CA GLU A 440 15.54 24.17 -23.90
C GLU A 440 15.78 22.68 -23.59
N GLU A 441 16.60 21.99 -24.38
CA GLU A 441 16.96 20.59 -24.17
C GLU A 441 17.68 20.39 -22.83
N PHE A 442 18.66 21.24 -22.53
CA PHE A 442 19.35 21.21 -21.23
C PHE A 442 18.38 21.54 -20.06
N LEU A 443 17.54 22.54 -20.23
CA LEU A 443 16.56 22.91 -19.20
C LEU A 443 15.55 21.79 -18.93
N ALA A 444 15.11 21.08 -19.96
CA ALA A 444 14.23 19.91 -19.81
C ALA A 444 14.92 18.75 -19.07
N ALA A 445 16.20 18.50 -19.38
CA ALA A 445 16.99 17.46 -18.72
C ALA A 445 17.37 17.84 -17.27
N HIS A 446 17.55 19.13 -16.98
CA HIS A 446 18.06 19.66 -15.72
C HIS A 446 17.26 20.89 -15.22
N PRO A 447 15.95 20.73 -14.90
CA PRO A 447 15.07 21.87 -14.60
C PRO A 447 15.54 22.75 -13.44
N ARG A 448 16.22 22.15 -12.44
CA ARG A 448 16.72 22.87 -11.26
C ARG A 448 18.13 23.43 -11.39
N TYR A 449 18.85 23.15 -12.49
CA TYR A 449 20.28 23.46 -12.59
C TYR A 449 20.57 24.97 -12.44
N GLN A 450 19.84 25.83 -13.14
CA GLN A 450 20.00 27.28 -13.03
C GLN A 450 19.75 27.80 -11.60
N SER A 451 18.68 27.35 -10.96
CA SER A 451 18.38 27.75 -9.59
C SER A 451 19.45 27.33 -8.58
N LEU A 452 20.08 26.17 -8.80
CA LEU A 452 21.22 25.71 -7.99
C LEU A 452 22.48 26.55 -8.23
N CYS A 453 22.68 27.07 -9.43
CA CYS A 453 23.77 28.00 -9.71
C CYS A 453 23.54 29.37 -9.03
N LEU A 454 22.32 29.91 -9.11
CA LEU A 454 21.96 31.20 -8.53
C LEU A 454 21.95 31.19 -6.98
N SER A 455 21.44 30.11 -6.37
CA SER A 455 21.39 29.97 -4.91
C SER A 455 22.79 29.89 -4.27
N SER A 456 23.79 29.42 -5.03
CA SER A 456 25.16 29.34 -4.54
C SER A 456 25.92 30.67 -4.55
N THR A 457 25.46 31.66 -5.31
CA THR A 457 26.07 33.00 -5.30
C THR A 457 25.62 33.84 -4.11
N ASN A 458 24.42 33.58 -3.57
CA ASN A 458 23.85 34.42 -2.50
C ASN A 458 23.77 33.76 -1.12
N GLY A 459 23.91 32.46 -0.95
CA GLY A 459 23.73 31.80 0.34
C GLY A 459 24.84 30.82 0.74
N PHE A 460 25.57 30.27 -0.23
CA PHE A 460 26.54 29.21 0.04
C PHE A 460 27.84 29.69 0.70
N PHE A 461 28.24 30.90 0.41
CA PHE A 461 29.44 31.50 1.01
C PHE A 461 29.19 31.83 2.48
N PHE A 462 27.98 32.31 2.84
CA PHE A 462 27.69 32.84 4.15
C PHE A 462 27.52 31.79 5.25
N SER A 463 26.70 30.73 5.04
CA SER A 463 26.45 29.75 6.11
C SER A 463 27.69 28.86 6.39
N TRP A 464 28.58 28.73 5.42
CA TRP A 464 29.84 28.00 5.59
C TRP A 464 30.86 28.87 6.34
N ILE A 465 30.86 30.18 6.07
CA ILE A 465 31.71 31.12 6.74
C ILE A 465 31.28 31.33 8.20
N GLU A 466 29.99 31.43 8.50
CA GLU A 466 29.47 31.60 9.87
C GLU A 466 29.94 30.51 10.83
N SER A 467 29.98 29.28 10.41
CA SER A 467 30.42 28.15 11.23
C SER A 467 31.95 27.94 11.27
N MET A 468 32.69 28.66 10.41
CA MET A 468 34.15 28.58 10.40
C MET A 468 34.79 29.38 11.51
N THR A 469 35.84 28.84 12.10
CA THR A 469 36.72 29.62 12.97
C THR A 469 37.52 30.65 12.16
N VAL A 470 37.87 31.77 12.76
CA VAL A 470 38.74 32.79 12.16
C VAL A 470 40.01 32.18 11.59
N GLN A 471 40.62 31.22 12.31
CA GLN A 471 41.79 30.46 11.86
C GLN A 471 41.57 29.70 10.54
N LYS A 472 40.40 29.08 10.38
CA LYS A 472 40.08 28.38 9.12
C LYS A 472 39.90 29.32 7.97
N VAL A 473 39.29 30.52 8.23
CA VAL A 473 39.14 31.57 7.23
C VAL A 473 40.51 32.13 6.82
N LYS A 474 41.38 32.42 7.78
CA LYS A 474 42.78 32.82 7.51
C LYS A 474 43.53 31.77 6.71
N GLY A 475 43.38 30.48 7.03
CA GLY A 475 43.99 29.39 6.29
C GLY A 475 43.49 29.25 4.83
N PHE A 476 42.21 29.56 4.59
CA PHE A 476 41.67 29.63 3.22
C PHE A 476 42.23 30.84 2.45
N LEU A 477 42.21 32.00 3.07
CA LEU A 477 42.72 33.23 2.47
C LEU A 477 44.24 33.19 2.21
N SER A 478 44.99 32.55 3.11
CA SER A 478 46.43 32.32 2.95
C SER A 478 46.74 31.55 1.65
N ARG A 479 45.96 30.48 1.37
CA ARG A 479 46.13 29.72 0.12
C ARG A 479 45.70 30.52 -1.11
N LEU A 480 44.68 31.36 -1.01
CA LEU A 480 44.14 32.16 -2.10
C LEU A 480 45.10 33.32 -2.45
N LEU A 481 45.59 34.03 -1.41
CA LEU A 481 46.41 35.23 -1.54
C LEU A 481 47.90 34.88 -1.61
N LYS A 482 48.30 33.63 -1.29
CA LYS A 482 49.70 33.18 -1.19
C LYS A 482 50.51 33.95 -0.15
N VAL A 483 49.88 34.29 0.95
CA VAL A 483 50.45 35.02 2.12
C VAL A 483 50.42 34.08 3.35
N SER A 484 51.35 34.24 4.28
CA SER A 484 51.39 33.46 5.51
C SER A 484 50.16 33.72 6.38
N VAL A 485 49.63 32.65 7.02
CA VAL A 485 48.47 32.79 7.94
C VAL A 485 48.74 33.77 9.07
N SER A 486 49.99 33.84 9.53
CA SER A 486 50.44 34.74 10.62
C SER A 486 50.47 36.24 10.22
N GLU A 487 50.49 36.54 8.94
CA GLU A 487 50.47 37.92 8.41
C GLU A 487 49.07 38.42 8.13
N LEU A 488 48.04 37.56 8.15
CA LEU A 488 46.68 37.93 7.88
C LEU A 488 45.96 38.50 9.11
N LEU A 489 45.52 39.75 8.98
CA LEU A 489 44.63 40.40 9.93
C LEU A 489 43.22 40.47 9.32
N LEU A 490 42.23 40.00 10.08
CA LEU A 490 40.83 40.03 9.67
C LEU A 490 40.03 40.96 10.55
N SER A 491 39.22 41.79 9.92
CA SER A 491 38.23 42.64 10.56
C SER A 491 36.96 42.68 9.73
N TYR A 492 35.86 43.14 10.28
CA TYR A 492 34.65 43.33 9.50
C TYR A 492 33.99 44.69 9.77
N GLU A 493 33.27 45.20 8.77
CA GLU A 493 32.47 46.38 8.83
C GLU A 493 31.02 46.03 8.46
N SER A 494 30.07 46.47 9.31
CA SER A 494 28.65 46.24 9.07
C SER A 494 27.97 47.50 8.54
N PRO A 495 27.10 47.40 7.51
CA PRO A 495 26.26 48.53 7.08
C PRO A 495 25.37 49.10 8.18
N LYS A 496 25.10 48.31 9.24
CA LYS A 496 24.34 48.78 10.43
C LYS A 496 25.13 49.73 11.33
N MET A 497 26.48 49.73 11.21
CA MET A 497 27.38 50.57 12.00
C MET A 497 28.47 51.17 11.09
N PRO A 498 28.11 52.06 10.15
CA PRO A 498 29.05 52.54 9.17
C PRO A 498 30.23 53.29 9.82
N GLY A 499 31.44 52.99 9.34
CA GLY A 499 32.69 53.58 9.85
C GLY A 499 33.23 52.92 11.13
N ARG A 500 32.61 51.84 11.61
CA ARG A 500 33.14 51.03 12.72
C ARG A 500 33.65 49.69 12.23
N GLU A 501 34.96 49.56 12.29
CA GLU A 501 35.66 48.31 11.99
C GLU A 501 35.86 47.48 13.28
N ILE A 502 35.56 46.20 13.25
CA ILE A 502 35.68 45.27 14.39
C ILE A 502 36.70 44.19 14.02
N GLU A 503 37.78 44.09 14.79
CA GLU A 503 38.83 43.10 14.57
C GLU A 503 38.39 41.70 15.04
N LEU A 504 38.79 40.68 14.28
CA LEU A 504 38.56 39.27 14.59
C LEU A 504 39.78 38.69 15.33
N GLU A 505 39.94 39.08 16.60
CA GLU A 505 41.15 38.85 17.39
C GLU A 505 41.35 37.37 17.76
N ASN A 506 40.29 36.61 17.95
CA ASN A 506 40.38 35.24 18.43
C ASN A 506 40.24 34.21 17.31
N ASP A 507 41.34 33.64 16.89
CA ASP A 507 41.44 32.66 15.81
C ASP A 507 40.62 31.36 16.04
N GLN A 508 40.30 31.02 17.29
CA GLN A 508 39.55 29.82 17.66
C GLN A 508 38.01 30.04 17.63
N GLN A 509 37.56 31.27 17.62
CA GLN A 509 36.13 31.60 17.59
C GLN A 509 35.58 31.49 16.16
N SER A 510 34.30 31.13 16.06
CA SER A 510 33.58 31.15 14.80
C SER A 510 33.22 32.57 14.37
N LEU A 511 33.00 32.81 13.10
CA LEU A 511 32.50 34.10 12.62
C LEU A 511 31.10 34.39 13.18
N GLN A 512 30.31 33.36 13.50
CA GLN A 512 29.02 33.50 14.18
C GLN A 512 29.15 34.14 15.59
N PHE A 513 30.24 33.85 16.30
CA PHE A 513 30.53 34.50 17.60
C PHE A 513 30.62 36.03 17.48
N TYR A 514 31.15 36.50 16.36
CA TYR A 514 31.26 37.95 16.07
C TYR A 514 29.97 38.54 15.51
N SER A 515 28.89 37.76 15.40
CA SER A 515 27.57 38.20 14.88
C SER A 515 27.66 38.83 13.48
N ILE A 516 28.54 38.30 12.62
CA ILE A 516 28.67 38.72 11.23
C ILE A 516 27.43 38.28 10.48
N GLU A 517 26.74 39.19 9.81
CA GLU A 517 25.48 38.97 9.09
C GLU A 517 25.66 39.13 7.57
N ASN A 518 24.62 38.75 6.84
CA ASN A 518 24.59 38.91 5.38
C ASN A 518 24.61 40.43 5.02
N GLY A 519 25.58 40.83 4.24
CA GLY A 519 25.80 42.24 3.83
C GLY A 519 26.96 42.93 4.57
N ASP A 520 27.52 42.30 5.62
CA ASP A 520 28.74 42.78 6.26
C ASP A 520 29.97 42.56 5.36
N CYS A 521 30.93 43.45 5.42
CA CYS A 521 32.15 43.41 4.62
C CYS A 521 33.31 42.88 5.47
N LEU A 522 33.89 41.75 5.04
CA LEU A 522 35.10 41.21 5.67
C LEU A 522 36.33 41.88 5.06
N LEU A 523 37.08 42.60 5.88
CA LEU A 523 38.30 43.27 5.50
C LEU A 523 39.50 42.38 5.80
N VAL A 524 40.38 42.23 4.81
CA VAL A 524 41.59 41.41 4.90
C VAL A 524 42.80 42.32 4.69
N ARG A 525 43.73 42.29 5.66
CA ARG A 525 45.00 42.98 5.57
C ARG A 525 46.14 42.00 5.76
N TRP A 526 47.28 42.25 5.08
CA TRP A 526 48.48 41.46 5.20
C TRP A 526 49.74 42.30 4.94
#